data_9547ca408789b832e368be27dd74dbf0
#
_entry.id   9547ca408789b832e368be27dd74dbf0
#
_cell.length_a   1.000
_cell.length_b   1.000
_cell.length_c   1.000
_cell.angle_alpha   90.00
_cell.angle_beta   90.00
_cell.angle_gamma   90.00
#
_symmetry.space_group_name_H-M   'P 1'
#
loop_
_entity.id
_entity.type
_entity.pdbx_description
1 polymer ?
#
loop_
_entity_poly.entity_id
_entity_poly.type
_entity_poly.pdbx_seq_one_letter_code
_entity_poly.pdbx_strand_id
1 'polypeptide(L)'
;MLVNPAVIAFIVFLVVYFLGTEGAKRYYDMRIQAFISTGLYDEAFNDLNRFLPRILFTTYQQHKYRFFVHEGRGERELAERMLELMLRMRNSAKRQAEIDALAFNYYAQAGNRKRAKELLAELKAVKGADRAVIADCQLTYDIVCGYRHDLIDKMESLLPNANDAQKGKLYFLLAKQYANAGNKERARAYRARFDELKAAQRPQAPAEG
;
A
#
# COMPACT_ATOMS: atom_id res chain seq x y z
N MET A 1 -40.93 -15.48 -32.49
CA MET A 1 -40.20 -16.49 -31.68
C MET A 1 -40.39 -16.18 -30.21
N LEU A 2 -41.19 -16.97 -29.48
CA LEU A 2 -41.36 -16.81 -28.04
C LEU A 2 -40.11 -17.38 -27.35
N VAL A 3 -39.39 -16.51 -26.62
CA VAL A 3 -38.24 -16.94 -25.81
C VAL A 3 -38.70 -17.89 -24.74
N ASN A 4 -38.09 -19.07 -24.63
CA ASN A 4 -38.46 -20.08 -23.65
C ASN A 4 -38.37 -19.49 -22.22
N PRO A 5 -39.47 -19.56 -21.41
CA PRO A 5 -39.50 -19.00 -20.07
C PRO A 5 -38.41 -19.56 -19.14
N ALA A 6 -37.96 -20.79 -19.35
CA ALA A 6 -36.78 -21.34 -18.63
C ALA A 6 -35.46 -20.62 -18.92
N VAL A 7 -35.28 -20.15 -20.17
CA VAL A 7 -34.11 -19.39 -20.56
C VAL A 7 -34.11 -18.00 -19.89
N ILE A 8 -35.30 -17.38 -19.84
CA ILE A 8 -35.46 -16.09 -19.15
C ILE A 8 -35.16 -16.25 -17.65
N ALA A 9 -35.73 -17.24 -17.00
CA ALA A 9 -35.48 -17.53 -15.58
C ALA A 9 -33.99 -17.79 -15.29
N PHE A 10 -33.30 -18.53 -16.18
CA PHE A 10 -31.88 -18.79 -16.04
C PHE A 10 -31.03 -17.51 -16.19
N ILE A 11 -31.35 -16.66 -17.16
CA ILE A 11 -30.66 -15.38 -17.34
C ILE A 11 -30.88 -14.49 -16.10
N VAL A 12 -32.10 -14.38 -15.60
CA VAL A 12 -32.38 -13.59 -14.39
C VAL A 12 -31.61 -14.14 -13.18
N PHE A 13 -31.58 -15.46 -13.00
CA PHE A 13 -30.75 -16.08 -11.96
C PHE A 13 -29.28 -15.72 -12.09
N LEU A 14 -28.68 -15.79 -13.28
CA LEU A 14 -27.28 -15.42 -13.52
C LEU A 14 -27.01 -13.95 -13.20
N VAL A 15 -27.92 -13.06 -13.60
CA VAL A 15 -27.78 -11.61 -13.32
C VAL A 15 -27.83 -11.36 -11.80
N VAL A 16 -28.81 -11.93 -11.10
CA VAL A 16 -28.94 -11.78 -9.63
C VAL A 16 -27.72 -12.37 -8.92
N TYR A 17 -27.26 -13.54 -9.34
CA TYR A 17 -26.04 -14.16 -8.80
C TYR A 17 -24.81 -13.29 -9.02
N PHE A 18 -24.60 -12.77 -10.23
CA PHE A 18 -23.47 -11.90 -10.55
C PHE A 18 -23.51 -10.60 -9.75
N LEU A 19 -24.68 -9.93 -9.70
CA LEU A 19 -24.83 -8.70 -8.90
C LEU A 19 -24.62 -8.94 -7.42
N GLY A 20 -25.12 -10.06 -6.89
CA GLY A 20 -24.94 -10.45 -5.49
C GLY A 20 -23.46 -10.72 -5.14
N THR A 21 -22.76 -11.46 -5.99
CA THR A 21 -21.34 -11.77 -5.77
C THR A 21 -20.45 -10.51 -5.89
N GLU A 22 -20.72 -9.66 -6.88
CA GLU A 22 -19.98 -8.38 -7.03
C GLU A 22 -20.28 -7.40 -5.89
N GLY A 23 -21.55 -7.33 -5.44
CA GLY A 23 -21.93 -6.52 -4.28
C GLY A 23 -21.24 -7.00 -3.00
N ALA A 24 -21.24 -8.30 -2.75
CA ALA A 24 -20.55 -8.89 -1.59
C ALA A 24 -19.04 -8.62 -1.64
N LYS A 25 -18.42 -8.79 -2.83
CA LYS A 25 -17.00 -8.50 -3.03
C LYS A 25 -16.66 -7.04 -2.71
N ARG A 26 -17.44 -6.09 -3.23
CA ARG A 26 -17.24 -4.65 -2.96
C ARG A 26 -17.45 -4.31 -1.48
N TYR A 27 -18.44 -4.91 -0.84
CA TYR A 27 -18.67 -4.71 0.58
C TYR A 27 -17.46 -5.12 1.42
N TYR A 28 -16.93 -6.34 1.20
CA TYR A 28 -15.75 -6.80 1.93
C TYR A 28 -14.48 -6.02 1.56
N ASP A 29 -14.33 -5.62 0.30
CA ASP A 29 -13.22 -4.80 -0.17
C ASP A 29 -13.16 -3.46 0.58
N MET A 30 -14.28 -2.73 0.61
CA MET A 30 -14.38 -1.45 1.34
C MET A 30 -14.17 -1.64 2.84
N ARG A 31 -14.76 -2.67 3.43
CA ARG A 31 -14.67 -2.93 4.87
C ARG A 31 -13.25 -3.28 5.31
N ILE A 32 -12.56 -4.15 4.57
CA ILE A 32 -11.17 -4.52 4.86
C ILE A 32 -10.25 -3.31 4.68
N GLN A 33 -10.45 -2.51 3.62
CA GLN A 33 -9.69 -1.28 3.44
C GLN A 33 -9.92 -0.28 4.58
N ALA A 34 -11.17 -0.13 5.04
CA ALA A 34 -11.50 0.71 6.19
C ALA A 34 -10.77 0.23 7.45
N PHE A 35 -10.80 -1.07 7.76
CA PHE A 35 -10.08 -1.62 8.90
C PHE A 35 -8.57 -1.41 8.80
N ILE A 36 -7.96 -1.62 7.64
CA ILE A 36 -6.53 -1.38 7.43
C ILE A 36 -6.19 0.10 7.61
N SER A 37 -7.00 1.01 7.03
CA SER A 37 -6.75 2.46 7.12
C SER A 37 -6.92 3.02 8.53
N THR A 38 -7.77 2.38 9.34
CA THR A 38 -7.99 2.75 10.75
C THR A 38 -7.11 1.94 11.73
N GLY A 39 -6.22 1.07 11.25
CA GLY A 39 -5.31 0.29 12.09
C GLY A 39 -5.95 -0.90 12.83
N LEU A 40 -7.20 -1.24 12.49
CA LEU A 40 -7.92 -2.41 13.00
C LEU A 40 -7.49 -3.68 12.25
N TYR A 41 -6.20 -4.04 12.42
CA TYR A 41 -5.58 -5.11 11.63
C TYR A 41 -6.11 -6.50 11.98
N ASP A 42 -6.56 -6.72 13.24
CA ASP A 42 -7.13 -8.00 13.66
C ASP A 42 -8.49 -8.24 13.03
N GLU A 43 -9.32 -7.21 12.96
CA GLU A 43 -10.62 -7.23 12.30
C GLU A 43 -10.46 -7.45 10.78
N ALA A 44 -9.50 -6.74 10.17
CA ALA A 44 -9.16 -6.94 8.75
C ALA A 44 -8.72 -8.39 8.49
N PHE A 45 -7.87 -8.96 9.34
CA PHE A 45 -7.40 -10.33 9.23
C PHE A 45 -8.52 -11.35 9.40
N ASN A 46 -9.40 -11.13 10.38
CA ASN A 46 -10.55 -11.97 10.63
C ASN A 46 -11.52 -11.97 9.44
N ASP A 47 -11.80 -10.78 8.87
CA ASP A 47 -12.63 -10.67 7.67
C ASP A 47 -11.99 -11.34 6.45
N LEU A 48 -10.68 -11.22 6.24
CA LEU A 48 -9.94 -11.90 5.16
C LEU A 48 -10.03 -13.44 5.27
N ASN A 49 -10.22 -13.98 6.46
CA ASN A 49 -10.32 -15.41 6.70
C ASN A 49 -11.74 -15.94 6.64
N ARG A 50 -12.77 -15.09 6.49
CA ARG A 50 -14.16 -15.52 6.26
C ARG A 50 -14.31 -16.23 4.93
N PHE A 51 -15.33 -17.07 4.84
CA PHE A 51 -15.59 -17.88 3.65
C PHE A 51 -15.76 -17.04 2.38
N LEU A 52 -16.59 -15.99 2.41
CA LEU A 52 -16.86 -15.16 1.23
C LEU A 52 -15.62 -14.44 0.69
N PRO A 53 -14.83 -13.67 1.47
CA PRO A 53 -13.59 -13.07 0.97
C PRO A 53 -12.60 -14.08 0.41
N ARG A 54 -12.52 -15.29 1.00
CA ARG A 54 -11.62 -16.35 0.51
C ARG A 54 -11.95 -16.84 -0.89
N ILE A 55 -13.24 -16.82 -1.28
CA ILE A 55 -13.68 -17.24 -2.62
C ILE A 55 -13.80 -16.08 -3.60
N LEU A 56 -14.24 -14.90 -3.13
CA LEU A 56 -14.52 -13.75 -3.98
C LEU A 56 -13.27 -12.96 -4.37
N PHE A 57 -12.25 -12.94 -3.49
CA PHE A 57 -11.02 -12.22 -3.78
C PHE A 57 -10.06 -13.05 -4.59
N THR A 58 -9.44 -12.41 -5.57
CA THR A 58 -8.32 -13.01 -6.31
C THR A 58 -7.14 -13.27 -5.38
N THR A 59 -6.29 -14.23 -5.71
CA THR A 59 -5.05 -14.54 -4.96
C THR A 59 -4.21 -13.28 -4.74
N TYR A 60 -4.12 -12.41 -5.74
CA TYR A 60 -3.43 -11.13 -5.63
C TYR A 60 -4.04 -10.22 -4.54
N GLN A 61 -5.37 -10.03 -4.55
CA GLN A 61 -6.05 -9.21 -3.53
C GLN A 61 -5.85 -9.78 -2.12
N GLN A 62 -5.92 -11.10 -1.98
CA GLN A 62 -5.67 -11.76 -0.69
C GLN A 62 -4.25 -11.52 -0.18
N HIS A 63 -3.23 -11.65 -1.04
CA HIS A 63 -1.84 -11.38 -0.63
C HIS A 63 -1.63 -9.89 -0.34
N LYS A 64 -2.21 -8.99 -1.16
CA LYS A 64 -2.10 -7.54 -0.96
C LYS A 64 -2.68 -7.10 0.41
N TYR A 65 -3.88 -7.57 0.76
CA TYR A 65 -4.47 -7.22 2.05
C TYR A 65 -3.71 -7.85 3.22
N ARG A 66 -3.28 -9.11 3.10
CA ARG A 66 -2.43 -9.73 4.12
C ARG A 66 -1.10 -9.01 4.29
N PHE A 67 -0.50 -8.52 3.22
CA PHE A 67 0.69 -7.69 3.32
C PHE A 67 0.45 -6.46 4.21
N PHE A 68 -0.60 -5.69 3.95
CA PHE A 68 -0.89 -4.50 4.75
C PHE A 68 -1.24 -4.84 6.21
N VAL A 69 -1.94 -5.94 6.45
CA VAL A 69 -2.23 -6.41 7.81
C VAL A 69 -0.95 -6.77 8.56
N HIS A 70 -0.07 -7.59 7.95
CA HIS A 70 1.18 -8.01 8.57
C HIS A 70 2.16 -6.82 8.76
N GLU A 71 2.22 -5.92 7.77
CA GLU A 71 3.02 -4.68 7.88
C GLU A 71 2.52 -3.82 9.04
N GLY A 72 1.21 -3.62 9.15
CA GLY A 72 0.60 -2.84 10.21
C GLY A 72 0.78 -3.43 11.61
N ARG A 73 0.82 -4.76 11.74
CA ARG A 73 1.13 -5.48 12.98
C ARG A 73 2.63 -5.53 13.31
N GLY A 74 3.49 -5.10 12.38
CA GLY A 74 4.94 -5.23 12.54
C GLY A 74 5.49 -6.64 12.30
N GLU A 75 4.70 -7.54 11.74
CA GLU A 75 5.04 -8.93 11.41
C GLU A 75 5.87 -8.99 10.12
N ARG A 76 7.09 -8.51 10.20
CA ARG A 76 7.95 -8.21 9.06
C ARG A 76 8.15 -9.39 8.11
N GLU A 77 8.45 -10.57 8.63
CA GLU A 77 8.70 -11.77 7.80
C GLU A 77 7.47 -12.19 7.01
N LEU A 78 6.28 -12.08 7.62
CA LEU A 78 5.02 -12.40 6.95
C LEU A 78 4.68 -11.36 5.88
N ALA A 79 4.91 -10.07 6.15
CA ALA A 79 4.74 -9.00 5.18
C ALA A 79 5.67 -9.19 3.97
N GLU A 80 6.96 -9.45 4.19
CA GLU A 80 7.94 -9.74 3.13
C GLU A 80 7.53 -10.96 2.31
N ARG A 81 7.05 -12.02 2.95
CA ARG A 81 6.54 -13.22 2.26
C ARG A 81 5.37 -12.90 1.34
N MET A 82 4.42 -12.04 1.77
CA MET A 82 3.29 -11.64 0.92
C MET A 82 3.76 -10.83 -0.28
N LEU A 83 4.72 -9.91 -0.11
CA LEU A 83 5.33 -9.16 -1.23
C LEU A 83 6.00 -10.09 -2.24
N GLU A 84 6.85 -11.01 -1.78
CA GLU A 84 7.55 -11.94 -2.67
C GLU A 84 6.57 -12.86 -3.42
N LEU A 85 5.48 -13.29 -2.79
CA LEU A 85 4.43 -14.05 -3.49
C LEU A 85 3.79 -13.22 -4.60
N MET A 86 3.46 -11.93 -4.35
CA MET A 86 2.88 -11.05 -5.37
C MET A 86 3.86 -10.77 -6.53
N LEU A 87 5.15 -10.54 -6.24
CA LEU A 87 6.19 -10.32 -7.23
C LEU A 87 6.37 -11.51 -8.19
N ARG A 88 6.24 -12.74 -7.66
CA ARG A 88 6.38 -13.99 -8.45
C ARG A 88 5.13 -14.37 -9.26
N MET A 89 4.01 -13.71 -9.04
CA MET A 89 2.79 -13.99 -9.80
C MET A 89 2.92 -13.54 -11.25
N ARG A 90 2.19 -14.21 -12.17
CA ARG A 90 2.02 -13.70 -13.53
C ARG A 90 1.12 -12.47 -13.50
N ASN A 91 1.71 -11.30 -13.62
CA ASN A 91 1.02 -10.02 -13.56
C ASN A 91 0.90 -9.36 -14.95
N SER A 92 -0.11 -8.51 -15.13
CA SER A 92 -0.10 -7.54 -16.23
C SER A 92 0.99 -6.49 -15.97
N ALA A 93 1.48 -5.81 -17.00
CA ALA A 93 2.50 -4.78 -16.86
C ALA A 93 2.10 -3.69 -15.83
N LYS A 94 0.84 -3.23 -15.88
CA LYS A 94 0.32 -2.25 -14.92
C LYS A 94 0.41 -2.78 -13.48
N ARG A 95 -0.05 -4.01 -13.23
CA ARG A 95 -0.01 -4.62 -11.90
C ARG A 95 1.42 -4.87 -11.44
N GLN A 96 2.31 -5.28 -12.34
CA GLN A 96 3.72 -5.47 -12.00
C GLN A 96 4.34 -4.17 -11.54
N ALA A 97 4.13 -3.05 -12.25
CA ALA A 97 4.62 -1.74 -11.85
C ALA A 97 4.08 -1.30 -10.47
N GLU A 98 2.80 -1.58 -10.19
CA GLU A 98 2.21 -1.28 -8.86
C GLU A 98 2.86 -2.09 -7.74
N ILE A 99 3.15 -3.38 -7.99
CA ILE A 99 3.78 -4.25 -6.99
C ILE A 99 5.24 -3.87 -6.80
N ASP A 100 5.98 -3.62 -7.89
CA ASP A 100 7.39 -3.23 -7.83
C ASP A 100 7.55 -1.91 -7.05
N ALA A 101 6.66 -0.93 -7.28
CA ALA A 101 6.66 0.32 -6.55
C ALA A 101 6.30 0.12 -5.05
N LEU A 102 5.32 -0.73 -4.75
CA LEU A 102 4.95 -1.07 -3.37
C LEU A 102 6.12 -1.73 -2.64
N ALA A 103 6.71 -2.76 -3.24
CA ALA A 103 7.85 -3.49 -2.68
C ALA A 103 9.08 -2.59 -2.54
N PHE A 104 9.37 -1.75 -3.55
CA PHE A 104 10.42 -0.75 -3.48
C PHE A 104 10.27 0.14 -2.24
N ASN A 105 9.08 0.74 -2.04
CA ASN A 105 8.83 1.63 -0.91
C ASN A 105 9.01 0.91 0.44
N TYR A 106 8.52 -0.32 0.55
CA TYR A 106 8.69 -1.14 1.74
C TYR A 106 10.18 -1.40 2.05
N TYR A 107 10.94 -1.92 1.08
CA TYR A 107 12.36 -2.24 1.29
C TYR A 107 13.24 -0.98 1.46
N ALA A 108 12.93 0.12 0.80
CA ALA A 108 13.60 1.39 1.02
C ALA A 108 13.41 1.91 2.45
N GLN A 109 12.17 1.86 2.97
CA GLN A 109 11.87 2.25 4.36
C GLN A 109 12.52 1.31 5.38
N ALA A 110 12.55 0.01 5.10
CA ALA A 110 13.22 -1.01 5.91
C ALA A 110 14.76 -0.91 5.88
N GLY A 111 15.34 -0.06 5.02
CA GLY A 111 16.78 0.12 4.89
C GLY A 111 17.48 -0.96 4.04
N ASN A 112 16.74 -1.83 3.38
CA ASN A 112 17.29 -2.83 2.46
C ASN A 112 17.61 -2.21 1.10
N ARG A 113 18.75 -1.51 1.04
CA ARG A 113 19.20 -0.75 -0.14
C ARG A 113 19.39 -1.63 -1.38
N LYS A 114 19.87 -2.87 -1.19
CA LYS A 114 20.12 -3.79 -2.31
C LYS A 114 18.81 -4.14 -2.99
N ARG A 115 17.83 -4.62 -2.21
CA ARG A 115 16.52 -5.01 -2.76
C ARG A 115 15.75 -3.82 -3.33
N ALA A 116 15.81 -2.66 -2.68
CA ALA A 116 15.23 -1.42 -3.22
C ALA A 116 15.83 -1.03 -4.57
N LYS A 117 17.16 -1.15 -4.75
CA LYS A 117 17.81 -0.89 -6.04
C LYS A 117 17.35 -1.84 -7.14
N GLU A 118 17.27 -3.12 -6.84
CA GLU A 118 16.80 -4.15 -7.76
C GLU A 118 15.36 -3.85 -8.21
N LEU A 119 14.45 -3.61 -7.27
CA LEU A 119 13.04 -3.31 -7.55
C LEU A 119 12.85 -2.01 -8.34
N LEU A 120 13.67 -0.98 -8.09
CA LEU A 120 13.65 0.23 -8.89
C LEU A 120 14.09 -0.03 -10.34
N ALA A 121 15.06 -0.91 -10.54
CA ALA A 121 15.49 -1.31 -11.88
C ALA A 121 14.41 -2.16 -12.58
N GLU A 122 13.78 -3.09 -11.88
CA GLU A 122 12.65 -3.88 -12.35
C GLU A 122 11.49 -2.96 -12.76
N LEU A 123 11.07 -2.01 -11.90
CA LEU A 123 10.03 -1.02 -12.19
C LEU A 123 10.32 -0.21 -13.47
N LYS A 124 11.56 0.24 -13.65
CA LYS A 124 11.97 0.96 -14.86
C LYS A 124 11.91 0.11 -16.13
N ALA A 125 12.09 -1.19 -16.01
CA ALA A 125 12.02 -2.13 -17.13
C ALA A 125 10.58 -2.50 -17.52
N VAL A 126 9.58 -2.23 -16.65
CA VAL A 126 8.18 -2.53 -16.96
C VAL A 126 7.68 -1.63 -18.10
N LYS A 127 7.30 -2.25 -19.20
CA LYS A 127 6.77 -1.53 -20.37
C LYS A 127 5.46 -0.82 -20.04
N GLY A 128 5.44 0.50 -20.20
CA GLY A 128 4.26 1.33 -19.93
C GLY A 128 4.06 1.69 -18.44
N ALA A 129 5.08 1.48 -17.60
CA ALA A 129 5.05 1.98 -16.23
C ALA A 129 4.94 3.52 -16.21
N ASP A 130 4.20 4.04 -15.24
CA ASP A 130 4.00 5.48 -15.08
C ASP A 130 5.33 6.18 -14.74
N ARG A 131 5.70 7.13 -15.59
CA ARG A 131 6.94 7.92 -15.40
C ARG A 131 6.94 8.71 -14.10
N ALA A 132 5.78 9.17 -13.63
CA ALA A 132 5.67 9.88 -12.36
C ALA A 132 5.97 8.96 -11.18
N VAL A 133 5.48 7.71 -11.20
CA VAL A 133 5.78 6.70 -10.19
C VAL A 133 7.27 6.34 -10.20
N ILE A 134 7.86 6.15 -11.38
CA ILE A 134 9.31 5.88 -11.50
C ILE A 134 10.14 7.03 -10.94
N ALA A 135 9.80 8.28 -11.30
CA ALA A 135 10.50 9.47 -10.82
C ALA A 135 10.40 9.61 -9.30
N ASP A 136 9.24 9.30 -8.74
CA ASP A 136 8.99 9.33 -7.30
C ASP A 136 9.79 8.26 -6.54
N CYS A 137 9.84 7.04 -7.05
CA CYS A 137 10.68 5.98 -6.49
C CYS A 137 12.17 6.32 -6.63
N GLN A 138 12.60 6.90 -7.76
CA GLN A 138 13.98 7.34 -7.94
C GLN A 138 14.35 8.42 -6.93
N LEU A 139 13.52 9.45 -6.76
CA LEU A 139 13.73 10.50 -5.78
C LEU A 139 13.84 9.93 -4.35
N THR A 140 12.94 9.02 -4.00
CA THR A 140 12.99 8.33 -2.70
C THR A 140 14.28 7.55 -2.53
N TYR A 141 14.73 6.83 -3.58
CA TYR A 141 16.00 6.10 -3.56
C TYR A 141 17.19 7.03 -3.37
N ASP A 142 17.26 8.14 -4.11
CA ASP A 142 18.37 9.12 -4.04
C ASP A 142 18.49 9.71 -2.63
N ILE A 143 17.37 9.97 -1.95
CA ILE A 143 17.38 10.51 -0.58
C ILE A 143 17.70 9.42 0.44
N VAL A 144 17.01 8.28 0.39
CA VAL A 144 17.09 7.25 1.44
C VAL A 144 18.36 6.42 1.33
N CYS A 145 18.80 6.13 0.09
CA CYS A 145 19.93 5.26 -0.20
C CYS A 145 21.15 6.01 -0.74
N GLY A 146 20.93 7.12 -1.47
CA GLY A 146 21.95 7.92 -2.12
C GLY A 146 22.46 9.14 -1.32
N TYR A 147 21.94 9.33 -0.10
CA TYR A 147 22.35 10.44 0.79
C TYR A 147 22.06 11.85 0.25
N ARG A 148 21.16 12.00 -0.70
CA ARG A 148 20.77 13.30 -1.25
C ARG A 148 20.09 14.18 -0.19
N HIS A 149 20.41 15.50 -0.18
CA HIS A 149 19.85 16.44 0.79
C HIS A 149 19.66 17.87 0.26
N ASP A 150 19.72 18.04 -1.06
CA ASP A 150 19.59 19.35 -1.74
C ASP A 150 18.13 19.80 -1.96
N LEU A 151 17.15 19.03 -1.49
CA LEU A 151 15.72 19.31 -1.71
C LEU A 151 14.97 19.70 -0.44
N ILE A 152 15.67 20.02 0.64
CA ILE A 152 15.07 20.36 1.94
C ILE A 152 14.10 21.54 1.78
N ASP A 153 14.59 22.70 1.31
CA ASP A 153 13.79 23.91 1.18
C ASP A 153 12.57 23.73 0.27
N LYS A 154 12.78 23.01 -0.85
CA LYS A 154 11.68 22.68 -1.76
C LYS A 154 10.60 21.80 -1.08
N MET A 155 11.00 20.81 -0.30
CA MET A 155 10.04 19.94 0.38
C MET A 155 9.34 20.65 1.54
N GLU A 156 10.05 21.51 2.27
CA GLU A 156 9.44 22.33 3.32
C GLU A 156 8.39 23.29 2.76
N SER A 157 8.64 23.89 1.59
CA SER A 157 7.67 24.79 0.94
C SER A 157 6.39 24.10 0.48
N LEU A 158 6.39 22.77 0.35
CA LEU A 158 5.19 22.00 -0.01
C LEU A 158 4.32 21.66 1.18
N LEU A 159 4.85 21.67 2.42
CA LEU A 159 4.14 21.23 3.62
C LEU A 159 2.83 21.99 3.91
N PRO A 160 2.74 23.34 3.74
CA PRO A 160 1.52 24.06 4.05
C PRO A 160 0.31 23.63 3.23
N ASN A 161 0.54 23.19 1.99
CA ASN A 161 -0.52 22.81 1.05
C ASN A 161 -0.71 21.30 0.91
N ALA A 162 0.04 20.51 1.69
CA ALA A 162 0.01 19.05 1.62
C ALA A 162 -1.14 18.47 2.46
N ASN A 163 -1.84 17.46 1.92
CA ASN A 163 -2.75 16.63 2.71
C ASN A 163 -1.97 15.66 3.62
N ASP A 164 -2.66 14.95 4.51
CA ASP A 164 -1.99 14.11 5.53
C ASP A 164 -1.15 12.98 4.92
N ALA A 165 -1.60 12.35 3.84
CA ALA A 165 -0.81 11.34 3.14
C ALA A 165 0.47 11.92 2.53
N GLN A 166 0.38 13.12 1.95
CA GLN A 166 1.53 13.86 1.42
C GLN A 166 2.45 14.33 2.54
N LYS A 167 1.92 14.84 3.66
CA LYS A 167 2.70 15.22 4.84
C LYS A 167 3.49 14.05 5.39
N GLY A 168 2.87 12.87 5.52
CA GLY A 168 3.56 11.68 5.98
C GLY A 168 4.80 11.37 5.15
N LYS A 169 4.67 11.39 3.83
CA LYS A 169 5.80 11.20 2.91
C LYS A 169 6.84 12.31 3.05
N LEU A 170 6.43 13.57 3.07
CA LEU A 170 7.34 14.72 3.19
C LEU A 170 8.10 14.67 4.52
N TYR A 171 7.46 14.39 5.64
CA TYR A 171 8.11 14.25 6.94
C TYR A 171 9.16 13.15 6.94
N PHE A 172 8.83 11.99 6.38
CA PHE A 172 9.79 10.88 6.25
C PHE A 172 11.01 11.29 5.42
N LEU A 173 10.81 11.89 4.24
CA LEU A 173 11.90 12.29 3.34
C LEU A 173 12.71 13.46 3.92
N LEU A 174 12.08 14.45 4.58
CA LEU A 174 12.77 15.55 5.26
C LEU A 174 13.62 15.04 6.42
N ALA A 175 13.10 14.10 7.22
CA ALA A 175 13.89 13.48 8.29
C ALA A 175 15.16 12.82 7.74
N LYS A 176 15.06 12.14 6.59
CA LYS A 176 16.22 11.53 5.91
C LYS A 176 17.18 12.56 5.33
N GLN A 177 16.68 13.61 4.66
CA GLN A 177 17.52 14.66 4.09
C GLN A 177 18.28 15.45 5.17
N TYR A 178 17.60 15.80 6.28
CA TYR A 178 18.28 16.47 7.40
C TYR A 178 19.33 15.55 8.06
N ALA A 179 19.07 14.26 8.17
CA ALA A 179 20.07 13.30 8.64
C ALA A 179 21.27 13.23 7.69
N ASN A 180 21.03 13.22 6.36
CA ASN A 180 22.07 13.23 5.35
C ASN A 180 22.91 14.53 5.38
N ALA A 181 22.27 15.68 5.66
CA ALA A 181 22.91 16.98 5.84
C ALA A 181 23.63 17.14 7.21
N GLY A 182 23.58 16.11 8.07
CA GLY A 182 24.20 16.15 9.40
C GLY A 182 23.38 16.88 10.47
N ASN A 183 22.21 17.44 10.14
CA ASN A 183 21.34 18.15 11.09
C ASN A 183 20.46 17.17 11.86
N LYS A 184 21.02 16.57 12.91
CA LYS A 184 20.36 15.54 13.73
C LYS A 184 19.13 16.06 14.48
N GLU A 185 19.11 17.33 14.85
CA GLU A 185 17.98 17.94 15.57
C GLU A 185 16.75 18.02 14.67
N ARG A 186 16.88 18.64 13.50
CA ARG A 186 15.80 18.73 12.52
C ARG A 186 15.33 17.35 12.02
N ALA A 187 16.29 16.42 11.84
CA ALA A 187 15.96 15.05 11.48
C ALA A 187 15.05 14.38 12.52
N ARG A 188 15.34 14.54 13.82
CA ARG A 188 14.51 14.03 14.92
C ARG A 188 13.15 14.71 14.97
N ALA A 189 13.10 16.03 14.78
CA ALA A 189 11.84 16.79 14.79
C ALA A 189 10.89 16.31 13.67
N TYR A 190 11.39 16.11 12.46
CA TYR A 190 10.57 15.59 11.35
C TYR A 190 10.20 14.12 11.54
N ARG A 191 11.06 13.33 12.17
CA ARG A 191 10.73 11.95 12.52
C ARG A 191 9.58 11.89 13.54
N ALA A 192 9.62 12.71 14.57
CA ALA A 192 8.56 12.81 15.57
C ALA A 192 7.21 13.17 14.90
N ARG A 193 7.20 14.19 14.03
CA ARG A 193 5.98 14.57 13.29
C ARG A 193 5.42 13.44 12.43
N PHE A 194 6.30 12.65 11.81
CA PHE A 194 5.90 11.46 11.05
C PHE A 194 5.26 10.41 11.95
N ASP A 195 5.87 10.13 13.10
CA ASP A 195 5.38 9.13 14.04
C ASP A 195 4.07 9.58 14.71
N GLU A 196 3.91 10.88 15.03
CA GLU A 196 2.66 11.50 15.50
C GLU A 196 1.53 11.37 14.47
N LEU A 197 1.81 11.66 13.20
CA LEU A 197 0.83 11.52 12.13
C LEU A 197 0.38 10.06 11.97
N LYS A 198 1.31 9.11 12.05
CA LYS A 198 0.98 7.68 12.05
C LYS A 198 0.15 7.26 13.28
N ALA A 199 0.46 7.81 14.44
CA ALA A 199 -0.29 7.53 15.67
C ALA A 199 -1.72 8.09 15.61
N ALA A 200 -1.89 9.31 15.09
CA ALA A 200 -3.20 9.94 14.91
C ALA A 200 -4.13 9.19 13.93
N GLN A 201 -3.54 8.45 12.99
CA GLN A 201 -4.28 7.63 12.03
C GLN A 201 -4.66 6.24 12.61
N ARG A 202 -4.16 5.87 13.79
CA ARG A 202 -4.58 4.65 14.49
C ARG A 202 -5.83 4.95 15.30
N PRO A 203 -6.90 4.14 15.20
CA PRO A 203 -8.04 4.29 16.08
C PRO A 203 -7.56 4.12 17.53
N GLN A 204 -8.05 4.97 18.40
CA GLN A 204 -7.98 4.69 19.83
C GLN A 204 -8.80 3.42 20.08
N ALA A 205 -8.18 2.42 20.68
CA ALA A 205 -8.91 1.25 21.15
C ALA A 205 -10.10 1.75 22.00
N PRO A 206 -11.32 1.18 21.81
CA PRO A 206 -12.43 1.53 22.67
C PRO A 206 -11.97 1.30 24.11
N ALA A 207 -12.13 2.35 24.95
CA ALA A 207 -11.87 2.23 26.38
C ALA A 207 -12.71 1.05 26.87
N GLU A 208 -12.02 0.04 27.41
CA GLU A 208 -12.68 -1.10 28.07
C GLU A 208 -13.52 -0.52 29.21
N GLY A 209 -14.85 -0.52 29.02
CA GLY A 209 -15.85 -0.17 30.02
C GLY A 209 -16.45 -1.43 30.64
#